data_fe122737be0f83531cca82faa1924108
#
_entry.id   fe122737be0f83531cca82faa1924108
#
_cell.length_a   1.000
_cell.length_b   1.000
_cell.length_c   1.000
_cell.angle_alpha   90.00
_cell.angle_beta   90.00
_cell.angle_gamma   90.00
#
_symmetry.space_group_name_H-M   'P 1'
#
loop_
_entity.id
_entity.type
_entity.pdbx_description
1 polymer ?
#
loop_
_entity_poly.entity_id
_entity_poly.type
_entity_poly.pdbx_seq_one_letter_code
_entity_poly.pdbx_strand_id
1 'polypeptide(L)'
;ILAVFQKSRAAAAAPPEKLTRNLVSILELGKEKWPTPLIRKLSDTLLETRKDTFLTPQHEARWFNLLGYCIRPGFGDPLDEWRMKEIWKLYPQGLQFPRQAQNRTEWWIFWRRVAGGLTAGHQWYIFQQV
;
A
#
# COMPACT_ATOMS: atom_id res chain seq x y z
N ILE A 1 -11.21 -3.97 -9.15
CA ILE A 1 -10.26 -3.72 -8.06
C ILE A 1 -10.25 -2.25 -7.69
N LEU A 2 -9.97 -1.38 -8.66
CA LEU A 2 -10.04 0.06 -8.46
C LEU A 2 -11.44 0.47 -7.98
N ALA A 3 -12.48 -0.09 -8.60
CA ALA A 3 -13.86 0.19 -8.25
C ALA A 3 -14.18 -0.22 -6.79
N VAL A 4 -13.62 -1.33 -6.32
CA VAL A 4 -13.83 -1.77 -4.94
C VAL A 4 -13.22 -0.78 -3.96
N PHE A 5 -11.99 -0.33 -4.22
CA PHE A 5 -11.34 0.64 -3.35
C PHE A 5 -12.08 1.97 -3.36
N GLN A 6 -12.47 2.46 -4.53
CA GLN A 6 -13.22 3.72 -4.66
C GLN A 6 -14.59 3.63 -4.00
N LYS A 7 -15.26 2.49 -4.13
CA LYS A 7 -16.54 2.28 -3.49
C LYS A 7 -16.42 2.30 -1.97
N SER A 8 -15.39 1.62 -1.44
CA SER A 8 -15.10 1.65 -0.01
C SER A 8 -14.81 3.07 0.48
N ARG A 9 -14.04 3.82 -0.31
CA ARG A 9 -13.70 5.20 -0.01
C ARG A 9 -14.93 6.12 -0.07
N ALA A 10 -15.77 5.95 -1.09
CA ALA A 10 -16.98 6.76 -1.26
C ALA A 10 -18.03 6.43 -0.21
N ALA A 11 -18.12 5.17 0.20
CA ALA A 11 -19.02 4.73 1.27
C ALA A 11 -18.30 4.88 2.62
N ALA A 12 -18.17 6.12 3.09
CA ALA A 12 -17.39 6.45 4.29
C ALA A 12 -17.80 5.66 5.54
N ALA A 13 -19.01 5.08 5.55
CA ALA A 13 -19.49 4.24 6.64
C ALA A 13 -18.95 2.82 6.59
N ALA A 14 -18.39 2.38 5.45
CA ALA A 14 -17.85 1.03 5.34
C ALA A 14 -16.54 0.93 6.14
N PRO A 15 -16.40 -0.04 7.06
CA PRO A 15 -15.15 -0.20 7.82
C PRO A 15 -13.98 -0.50 6.87
N PRO A 16 -12.89 0.27 6.96
CA PRO A 16 -11.73 0.07 6.07
C PRO A 16 -11.08 -1.32 6.18
N GLU A 17 -11.14 -1.94 7.35
CA GLU A 17 -10.60 -3.29 7.56
C GLU A 17 -11.30 -4.35 6.73
N LYS A 18 -12.51 -4.05 6.21
CA LYS A 18 -13.21 -4.94 5.29
C LYS A 18 -12.72 -4.85 3.85
N LEU A 19 -11.86 -3.89 3.53
CA LEU A 19 -11.38 -3.70 2.15
C LEU A 19 -10.71 -4.96 1.61
N THR A 20 -9.77 -5.54 2.36
CA THR A 20 -9.08 -6.78 1.93
C THR A 20 -10.08 -7.92 1.77
N ARG A 21 -11.04 -8.04 2.71
CA ARG A 21 -12.08 -9.06 2.64
C ARG A 21 -12.94 -8.90 1.40
N ASN A 22 -13.31 -7.66 1.06
CA ASN A 22 -14.09 -7.38 -0.14
C ASN A 22 -13.34 -7.76 -1.41
N LEU A 23 -12.02 -7.47 -1.46
CA LEU A 23 -11.19 -7.87 -2.58
C LEU A 23 -11.10 -9.39 -2.70
N VAL A 24 -10.91 -10.09 -1.57
CA VAL A 24 -10.88 -11.56 -1.55
C VAL A 24 -12.21 -12.12 -2.07
N SER A 25 -13.33 -11.55 -1.64
CA SER A 25 -14.65 -11.99 -2.08
C SER A 25 -14.83 -11.83 -3.59
N ILE A 26 -14.39 -10.71 -4.15
CA ILE A 26 -14.49 -10.44 -5.58
C ILE A 26 -13.61 -11.40 -6.39
N LEU A 27 -12.40 -11.67 -5.91
CA LEU A 27 -11.45 -12.53 -6.59
C LEU A 27 -11.65 -14.02 -6.28
N GLU A 28 -12.50 -14.33 -5.29
CA GLU A 28 -12.77 -15.69 -4.84
C GLU A 28 -11.50 -16.45 -4.46
N LEU A 29 -10.50 -15.71 -3.93
CA LEU A 29 -9.21 -16.29 -3.54
C LEU A 29 -8.84 -15.84 -2.13
N GLY A 30 -8.23 -16.76 -1.38
CA GLY A 30 -7.59 -16.39 -0.12
C GLY A 30 -6.35 -15.53 -0.40
N LYS A 31 -6.09 -14.58 0.48
CA LYS A 31 -5.03 -13.58 0.32
C LYS A 31 -3.66 -14.22 0.04
N GLU A 32 -3.30 -15.26 0.76
CA GLU A 32 -2.00 -15.93 0.62
C GLU A 32 -1.90 -16.79 -0.64
N LYS A 33 -3.01 -16.99 -1.36
CA LYS A 33 -3.03 -17.75 -2.60
C LYS A 33 -2.99 -16.88 -3.84
N TRP A 34 -2.95 -15.57 -3.67
CA TRP A 34 -2.93 -14.67 -4.82
C TRP A 34 -1.59 -14.78 -5.55
N PRO A 35 -1.61 -15.04 -6.87
CA PRO A 35 -0.36 -15.09 -7.64
C PRO A 35 0.31 -13.72 -7.72
N THR A 36 1.64 -13.73 -7.81
CA THR A 36 2.42 -12.49 -7.85
C THR A 36 1.98 -11.52 -8.95
N PRO A 37 1.73 -11.93 -10.21
CA PRO A 37 1.27 -10.98 -11.22
C PRO A 37 -0.03 -10.28 -10.84
N LEU A 38 -0.95 -10.97 -10.15
CA LEU A 38 -2.21 -10.38 -9.71
C LEU A 38 -1.97 -9.33 -8.63
N ILE A 39 -1.19 -9.65 -7.61
CA ILE A 39 -0.95 -8.69 -6.53
C ILE A 39 -0.14 -7.49 -7.01
N ARG A 40 0.73 -7.64 -8.01
CA ARG A 40 1.43 -6.51 -8.60
C ARG A 40 0.47 -5.59 -9.37
N LYS A 41 -0.52 -6.14 -10.06
CA LYS A 41 -1.57 -5.32 -10.69
C LYS A 41 -2.40 -4.58 -9.65
N LEU A 42 -2.67 -5.21 -8.52
CA LEU A 42 -3.34 -4.54 -7.40
C LEU A 42 -2.51 -3.36 -6.89
N SER A 43 -1.20 -3.54 -6.77
CA SER A 43 -0.32 -2.44 -6.34
C SER A 43 -0.36 -1.27 -7.31
N ASP A 44 -0.36 -1.54 -8.61
CA ASP A 44 -0.43 -0.48 -9.63
C ASP A 44 -1.75 0.30 -9.50
N THR A 45 -2.86 -0.40 -9.30
CA THR A 45 -4.16 0.22 -9.09
C THR A 45 -4.20 1.06 -7.83
N LEU A 46 -3.62 0.55 -6.74
CA LEU A 46 -3.56 1.29 -5.48
C LEU A 46 -2.73 2.56 -5.61
N LEU A 47 -1.61 2.51 -6.35
CA LEU A 47 -0.80 3.69 -6.58
C LEU A 47 -1.56 4.76 -7.35
N GLU A 48 -2.43 4.39 -8.29
CA GLU A 48 -3.29 5.36 -8.95
C GLU A 48 -4.26 6.03 -7.98
N THR A 49 -4.82 5.27 -7.04
CA THR A 49 -5.77 5.84 -6.07
C THR A 49 -5.10 6.78 -5.08
N ARG A 50 -3.77 6.75 -4.96
CA ARG A 50 -3.04 7.68 -4.08
C ARG A 50 -3.16 9.13 -4.51
N LYS A 51 -3.54 9.39 -5.75
CA LYS A 51 -3.78 10.75 -6.24
C LYS A 51 -4.95 11.41 -5.52
N ASP A 52 -5.88 10.62 -5.01
CA ASP A 52 -7.04 11.11 -4.27
C ASP A 52 -6.72 11.27 -2.79
N THR A 53 -7.42 12.19 -2.14
CA THR A 53 -7.31 12.39 -0.70
C THR A 53 -8.04 11.28 0.04
N PHE A 54 -7.42 10.75 1.08
CA PHE A 54 -8.09 9.76 1.95
C PHE A 54 -9.17 10.44 2.78
N LEU A 55 -10.31 9.78 2.90
CA LEU A 55 -11.45 10.32 3.66
C LEU A 55 -11.24 10.21 5.16
N THR A 56 -10.57 9.16 5.63
CA THR A 56 -10.37 8.91 7.06
C THR A 56 -8.96 8.39 7.30
N PRO A 57 -8.46 8.52 8.56
CA PRO A 57 -7.18 7.89 8.91
C PRO A 57 -7.17 6.38 8.67
N GLN A 58 -8.29 5.70 8.89
CA GLN A 58 -8.40 4.26 8.67
C GLN A 58 -8.23 3.90 7.20
N HIS A 59 -8.74 4.71 6.28
CA HIS A 59 -8.52 4.50 4.85
C HIS A 59 -7.04 4.58 4.49
N GLU A 60 -6.34 5.59 5.01
CA GLU A 60 -4.91 5.73 4.76
C GLU A 60 -4.13 4.55 5.32
N ALA A 61 -4.38 4.18 6.57
CA ALA A 61 -3.71 3.05 7.21
C ALA A 61 -3.94 1.76 6.42
N ARG A 62 -5.16 1.52 5.98
CA ARG A 62 -5.49 0.32 5.22
C ARG A 62 -4.86 0.33 3.85
N TRP A 63 -4.79 1.48 3.20
CA TRP A 63 -4.15 1.63 1.91
C TRP A 63 -2.67 1.24 1.97
N PHE A 64 -1.93 1.76 2.98
CA PHE A 64 -0.53 1.40 3.15
C PHE A 64 -0.35 -0.07 3.50
N ASN A 65 -1.21 -0.63 4.34
CA ASN A 65 -1.15 -2.04 4.68
C ASN A 65 -1.33 -2.91 3.44
N LEU A 66 -2.32 -2.61 2.63
CA LEU A 66 -2.62 -3.39 1.44
C LEU A 66 -1.55 -3.20 0.36
N LEU A 67 -1.10 -1.97 0.13
CA LEU A 67 -0.03 -1.71 -0.83
C LEU A 67 1.25 -2.44 -0.45
N GLY A 68 1.64 -2.39 0.82
CA GLY A 68 2.82 -3.09 1.31
C GLY A 68 2.72 -4.59 1.10
N TYR A 69 1.54 -5.16 1.34
CA TYR A 69 1.31 -6.57 1.06
C TYR A 69 1.48 -6.89 -0.42
N CYS A 70 0.94 -6.03 -1.30
CA CYS A 70 0.93 -6.29 -2.73
C CYS A 70 2.28 -6.11 -3.40
N ILE A 71 3.17 -5.29 -2.84
CA ILE A 71 4.46 -4.98 -3.47
C ILE A 71 5.64 -5.67 -2.78
N ARG A 72 5.44 -6.21 -1.58
CA ARG A 72 6.53 -6.88 -0.85
C ARG A 72 7.13 -8.03 -1.66
N PRO A 73 8.42 -8.32 -1.62
CA PRO A 73 9.46 -7.60 -0.88
C PRO A 73 10.07 -6.43 -1.64
N GLY A 74 9.46 -5.98 -2.73
CA GLY A 74 9.93 -4.89 -3.56
C GLY A 74 10.76 -5.35 -4.76
N PHE A 75 10.83 -6.65 -5.00
CA PHE A 75 11.53 -7.23 -6.16
C PHE A 75 10.88 -8.55 -6.53
N GLY A 76 11.27 -9.10 -7.68
CA GLY A 76 10.79 -10.41 -8.14
C GLY A 76 9.88 -10.35 -9.37
N ASP A 77 9.47 -9.15 -9.78
CA ASP A 77 8.70 -8.94 -11.00
C ASP A 77 9.46 -7.97 -11.91
N PRO A 78 9.43 -8.15 -13.24
CA PRO A 78 10.22 -7.31 -14.14
C PRO A 78 9.96 -5.81 -14.04
N LEU A 79 8.77 -5.39 -13.62
CA LEU A 79 8.42 -3.98 -13.50
C LEU A 79 8.61 -3.43 -12.08
N ASP A 80 9.13 -4.24 -11.15
CA ASP A 80 9.26 -3.81 -9.76
C ASP A 80 10.26 -2.66 -9.60
N GLU A 81 11.29 -2.59 -10.42
CA GLU A 81 12.22 -1.46 -10.38
C GLU A 81 11.49 -0.15 -10.64
N TRP A 82 10.61 -0.12 -11.64
CA TRP A 82 9.79 1.03 -11.93
C TRP A 82 8.80 1.31 -10.79
N ARG A 83 8.16 0.26 -10.26
CA ARG A 83 7.22 0.40 -9.15
C ARG A 83 7.88 1.01 -7.92
N MET A 84 9.10 0.58 -7.62
CA MET A 84 9.82 1.10 -6.47
C MET A 84 10.20 2.57 -6.63
N LYS A 85 10.46 3.03 -7.84
CA LYS A 85 10.68 4.46 -8.10
C LYS A 85 9.42 5.27 -7.81
N GLU A 86 8.27 4.76 -8.22
CA GLU A 86 6.99 5.41 -7.92
C GLU A 86 6.68 5.39 -6.43
N ILE A 87 6.96 4.28 -5.76
CA ILE A 87 6.73 4.13 -4.32
C ILE A 87 7.62 5.08 -3.53
N TRP A 88 8.88 5.25 -3.92
CA TRP A 88 9.77 6.16 -3.22
C TRP A 88 9.25 7.60 -3.19
N LYS A 89 8.48 7.99 -4.19
CA LYS A 89 7.86 9.33 -4.22
C LYS A 89 6.88 9.54 -3.07
N LEU A 90 6.39 8.48 -2.45
CA LEU A 90 5.50 8.59 -1.29
C LEU A 90 6.24 9.06 -0.04
N TYR A 91 7.53 8.80 0.07
CA TYR A 91 8.28 9.12 1.27
C TYR A 91 8.29 10.63 1.57
N PRO A 92 8.66 11.50 0.61
CA PRO A 92 8.61 12.94 0.88
C PRO A 92 7.19 13.50 1.04
N GLN A 93 6.18 12.82 0.47
CA GLN A 93 4.79 13.25 0.67
C GLN A 93 4.31 13.02 2.10
N GLY A 94 4.82 11.97 2.74
CA GLY A 94 4.44 11.64 4.10
C GLY A 94 3.01 11.14 4.24
N LEU A 95 2.55 11.10 5.48
CA LEU A 95 1.18 10.69 5.80
C LEU A 95 0.23 11.89 5.73
N GLN A 96 -1.00 11.63 5.29
CA GLN A 96 -2.09 12.62 5.38
C GLN A 96 -2.56 12.78 6.82
N PHE A 97 -2.53 11.69 7.60
CA PHE A 97 -2.95 11.69 9.01
C PHE A 97 -1.78 11.27 9.91
N PRO A 98 -0.72 12.10 10.02
CA PRO A 98 0.51 11.69 10.72
C PRO A 98 0.38 11.63 12.24
N ARG A 99 -0.68 12.18 12.80
CA ARG A 99 -0.90 12.19 14.27
C ARG A 99 -1.51 10.88 14.78
N GLN A 100 -2.05 10.04 13.90
CA GLN A 100 -2.65 8.78 14.29
C GLN A 100 -1.56 7.74 14.48
N ALA A 101 -1.54 7.11 15.68
CA ALA A 101 -0.52 6.11 16.00
C ALA A 101 -0.57 4.92 15.04
N GLN A 102 -1.77 4.46 14.68
CA GLN A 102 -1.93 3.37 13.73
C GLN A 102 -1.31 3.70 12.38
N ASN A 103 -1.50 4.93 11.90
CA ASN A 103 -0.97 5.34 10.59
C ASN A 103 0.55 5.39 10.61
N ARG A 104 1.16 5.88 11.71
CA ARG A 104 2.62 5.86 11.86
C ARG A 104 3.15 4.42 11.89
N THR A 105 2.46 3.53 12.57
CA THR A 105 2.84 2.12 12.62
C THR A 105 2.78 1.49 11.22
N GLU A 106 1.69 1.72 10.49
CA GLU A 106 1.54 1.19 9.14
C GLU A 106 2.58 1.78 8.17
N TRP A 107 2.94 3.05 8.35
CA TRP A 107 4.00 3.69 7.57
C TRP A 107 5.32 2.94 7.70
N TRP A 108 5.76 2.63 8.92
CA TRP A 108 7.02 1.93 9.13
C TRP A 108 6.96 0.47 8.73
N ILE A 109 5.83 -0.20 8.94
CA ILE A 109 5.62 -1.56 8.46
C ILE A 109 5.72 -1.60 6.93
N PHE A 110 5.12 -0.64 6.24
CA PHE A 110 5.17 -0.55 4.79
C PHE A 110 6.61 -0.46 4.28
N TRP A 111 7.38 0.50 4.81
CA TRP A 111 8.76 0.69 4.36
C TRP A 111 9.63 -0.53 4.66
N ARG A 112 9.41 -1.19 5.78
CA ARG A 112 10.12 -2.43 6.10
C ARG A 112 9.78 -3.52 5.08
N ARG A 113 8.52 -3.65 4.69
CA ARG A 113 8.07 -4.67 3.72
C ARG A 113 8.69 -4.50 2.35
N VAL A 114 8.92 -3.27 1.92
CA VAL A 114 9.43 -2.97 0.58
C VAL A 114 10.93 -2.65 0.55
N ALA A 115 11.59 -2.72 1.69
CA ALA A 115 12.99 -2.32 1.82
C ALA A 115 13.92 -3.06 0.86
N GLY A 116 13.62 -4.34 0.56
CA GLY A 116 14.43 -5.13 -0.36
C GLY A 116 14.50 -4.59 -1.78
N GLY A 117 13.49 -3.80 -2.19
CA GLY A 117 13.47 -3.16 -3.50
C GLY A 117 14.03 -1.74 -3.53
N LEU A 118 14.36 -1.18 -2.37
CA LEU A 118 14.94 0.15 -2.29
C LEU A 118 16.44 0.13 -2.57
N THR A 119 16.98 1.26 -3.04
CA THR A 119 18.43 1.41 -3.17
C THR A 119 19.09 1.43 -1.79
N ALA A 120 20.39 1.13 -1.74
CA ALA A 120 21.14 1.20 -0.48
C ALA A 120 21.06 2.60 0.15
N GLY A 121 21.12 3.65 -0.69
CA GLY A 121 20.99 5.02 -0.20
C GLY A 121 19.64 5.32 0.42
N HIS A 122 18.56 4.84 -0.20
CA HIS A 122 17.21 5.00 0.34
C HIS A 122 17.04 4.23 1.66
N GLN A 123 17.55 3.00 1.72
CA GLN A 123 17.51 2.21 2.95
C GLN A 123 18.24 2.91 4.09
N TRP A 124 19.41 3.46 3.80
CA TRP A 124 20.20 4.20 4.80
C TRP A 124 19.45 5.44 5.28
N TYR A 125 18.84 6.17 4.35
CA TYR A 125 18.07 7.37 4.68
C TYR A 125 16.93 7.04 5.65
N ILE A 126 16.17 5.97 5.36
CA ILE A 126 15.07 5.55 6.22
C ILE A 126 15.60 5.12 7.60
N PHE A 127 16.69 4.36 7.61
CA PHE A 127 17.29 3.87 8.86
C PHE A 127 17.62 5.04 9.80
N GLN A 128 18.09 6.15 9.28
CA GLN A 128 18.43 7.32 10.09
C GLN A 128 17.19 8.01 10.68
N GLN A 129 16.01 7.80 10.12
CA GLN A 129 14.78 8.43 10.59
C GLN A 129 14.05 7.62 11.67
N VAL A 130 14.40 6.37 11.83
CA VAL A 130 13.72 5.47 12.78
C VAL A 130 14.17 5.68 14.21
#